data_f9a66fdbf1312c8bfa286d75c7ee4b06
#
_entry.id   f9a66fdbf1312c8bfa286d75c7ee4b06
#
_cell.length_a   1.000
_cell.length_b   1.000
_cell.length_c   1.000
_cell.angle_alpha   90.00
_cell.angle_beta   90.00
_cell.angle_gamma   90.00
#
_symmetry.space_group_name_H-M   'P 1'
#
loop_
_entity.id
_entity.type
_entity.pdbx_description
1 polymer ?
#
loop_
_entity_poly.entity_id
_entity_poly.type
_entity_poly.pdbx_seq_one_letter_code
_entity_poly.pdbx_strand_id
1 'polypeptide(L)'
;MNAADKYDIVVIGAGPAGKAAAVGAALFGKSVAIVEKCAVLGGAAINTGTLPSKTLRETALALSGYHSRQLHGVDLSLRREATVSELLHHERMVKVTEQAQMVDLLGHFKVPVVHGEASFVDANTVRIKHEKGGERLLTADFIVVAIGSAPVRPPLYPFDQARVLDSDEIVEMATVPKSLAVIGAGVAVGAATSGYRPAACNWVTTMAGRTGSHSLSTCACSADQWFHV
;
A
#
# COMPACT_ATOMS: atom_id res chain seq x y z
N MET A 1 25.47 -27.12 11.39
CA MET A 1 24.28 -26.37 11.81
C MET A 1 24.81 -25.08 12.40
N ASN A 2 24.55 -23.92 11.76
CA ASN A 2 24.93 -22.63 12.34
C ASN A 2 24.11 -22.43 13.60
N ALA A 3 24.75 -21.94 14.70
CA ALA A 3 24.05 -21.57 15.92
C ALA A 3 22.96 -20.55 15.57
N ALA A 4 21.76 -20.72 16.10
CA ALA A 4 20.68 -19.77 15.92
C ALA A 4 21.03 -18.46 16.63
N ASP A 5 20.89 -17.33 15.94
CA ASP A 5 21.05 -16.03 16.59
C ASP A 5 19.87 -15.79 17.55
N LYS A 6 20.20 -15.37 18.78
CA LYS A 6 19.20 -15.17 19.83
C LYS A 6 18.87 -13.70 20.00
N TYR A 7 17.57 -13.40 20.07
CA TYR A 7 16.99 -12.08 20.34
C TYR A 7 15.96 -12.16 21.47
N ASP A 8 15.63 -11.04 22.10
CA ASP A 8 14.46 -10.96 22.98
C ASP A 8 13.18 -11.06 22.14
N ILE A 9 13.17 -10.37 20.97
CA ILE A 9 12.00 -10.30 20.08
C ILE A 9 12.42 -10.48 18.63
N VAL A 10 11.70 -11.34 17.91
CA VAL A 10 11.73 -11.42 16.45
C VAL A 10 10.41 -10.91 15.89
N VAL A 11 10.46 -9.98 14.95
CA VAL A 11 9.29 -9.41 14.28
C VAL A 11 9.24 -9.93 12.85
N ILE A 12 8.13 -10.52 12.44
CA ILE A 12 7.93 -11.03 11.07
C ILE A 12 7.10 -10.01 10.29
N GLY A 13 7.74 -9.34 9.33
CA GLY A 13 7.18 -8.29 8.49
C GLY A 13 7.68 -6.89 8.89
N ALA A 14 8.16 -6.14 7.87
CA ALA A 14 8.67 -4.78 8.00
C ALA A 14 7.68 -3.72 7.50
N GLY A 15 6.39 -3.95 7.68
CA GLY A 15 5.34 -2.94 7.52
C GLY A 15 5.27 -1.98 8.71
N PRO A 16 4.28 -1.05 8.74
CA PRO A 16 4.13 -0.08 9.84
C PRO A 16 4.00 -0.73 11.22
N ALA A 17 3.26 -1.83 11.32
CA ALA A 17 3.06 -2.56 12.57
C ALA A 17 4.38 -3.18 13.06
N GLY A 18 5.13 -3.85 12.15
CA GLY A 18 6.42 -4.45 12.49
C GLY A 18 7.47 -3.41 12.86
N LYS A 19 7.54 -2.29 12.10
CA LYS A 19 8.39 -1.15 12.46
C LYS A 19 8.08 -0.63 13.85
N ALA A 20 6.81 -0.39 14.15
CA ALA A 20 6.39 0.14 15.45
C ALA A 20 6.73 -0.82 16.60
N ALA A 21 6.49 -2.12 16.42
CA ALA A 21 6.83 -3.14 17.42
C ALA A 21 8.34 -3.21 17.66
N ALA A 22 9.15 -3.23 16.59
CA ALA A 22 10.60 -3.34 16.69
C ALA A 22 11.25 -2.10 17.34
N VAL A 23 10.87 -0.90 16.88
CA VAL A 23 11.37 0.36 17.44
C VAL A 23 10.90 0.52 18.88
N GLY A 24 9.63 0.21 19.17
CA GLY A 24 9.11 0.24 20.54
C GLY A 24 9.89 -0.67 21.49
N ALA A 25 10.15 -1.91 21.09
CA ALA A 25 10.93 -2.84 21.90
C ALA A 25 12.39 -2.39 22.09
N ALA A 26 13.02 -1.87 21.02
CA ALA A 26 14.40 -1.36 21.09
C ALA A 26 14.52 -0.13 22.01
N LEU A 27 13.50 0.74 22.08
CA LEU A 27 13.43 1.86 23.03
C LEU A 27 13.44 1.39 24.50
N PHE A 28 12.90 0.20 24.76
CA PHE A 28 12.97 -0.43 26.10
C PHE A 28 14.21 -1.32 26.31
N GLY A 29 15.23 -1.14 25.45
CA GLY A 29 16.51 -1.83 25.60
C GLY A 29 16.46 -3.33 25.23
N LYS A 30 15.44 -3.78 24.49
CA LYS A 30 15.34 -5.16 24.03
C LYS A 30 16.14 -5.38 22.75
N SER A 31 16.76 -6.55 22.64
CA SER A 31 17.39 -7.01 21.40
C SER A 31 16.32 -7.47 20.43
N VAL A 32 16.26 -6.86 19.22
CA VAL A 32 15.18 -7.09 18.26
C VAL A 32 15.75 -7.35 16.87
N ALA A 33 15.17 -8.29 16.14
CA ALA A 33 15.41 -8.45 14.70
C ALA A 33 14.08 -8.43 13.93
N ILE A 34 14.12 -7.87 12.72
CA ILE A 34 12.98 -7.94 11.78
C ILE A 34 13.31 -8.94 10.68
N VAL A 35 12.32 -9.75 10.30
CA VAL A 35 12.39 -10.61 9.12
C VAL A 35 11.45 -10.06 8.06
N GLU A 36 11.94 -9.78 6.85
CA GLU A 36 11.13 -9.26 5.74
C GLU A 36 11.38 -10.07 4.47
N LYS A 37 10.30 -10.52 3.83
CA LYS A 37 10.41 -11.30 2.59
C LYS A 37 10.66 -10.44 1.36
N CYS A 38 10.15 -9.21 1.36
CA CYS A 38 10.32 -8.29 0.24
C CYS A 38 11.69 -7.62 0.26
N ALA A 39 12.20 -7.27 -0.93
CA ALA A 39 13.47 -6.55 -1.05
C ALA A 39 13.39 -5.14 -0.47
N VAL A 40 12.20 -4.53 -0.48
CA VAL A 40 11.95 -3.17 0.03
C VAL A 40 11.08 -3.23 1.29
N LEU A 41 11.40 -2.35 2.25
CA LEU A 41 10.67 -2.24 3.52
C LEU A 41 9.40 -1.38 3.35
N GLY A 42 8.55 -1.39 4.35
CA GLY A 42 7.38 -0.51 4.43
C GLY A 42 6.03 -1.19 4.20
N GLY A 43 6.04 -2.44 3.72
CA GLY A 43 4.81 -3.21 3.47
C GLY A 43 3.83 -2.47 2.55
N ALA A 44 2.56 -2.84 2.59
CA ALA A 44 1.52 -2.24 1.75
C ALA A 44 1.33 -0.73 2.01
N ALA A 45 1.55 -0.25 3.22
CA ALA A 45 1.32 1.15 3.55
C ALA A 45 2.22 2.13 2.79
N ILE A 46 3.49 1.76 2.58
CA ILE A 46 4.44 2.60 1.82
C ILE A 46 4.42 2.23 0.33
N ASN A 47 4.28 0.93 0.00
CA ASN A 47 4.57 0.46 -1.34
C ASN A 47 3.34 0.42 -2.27
N THR A 48 2.15 0.02 -1.79
CA THR A 48 0.99 -0.26 -2.65
C THR A 48 -0.33 0.35 -2.18
N GLY A 49 -0.45 0.72 -0.91
CA GLY A 49 -1.74 1.09 -0.33
C GLY A 49 -1.84 2.54 0.14
N THR A 50 -1.62 2.77 1.42
CA THR A 50 -1.99 4.02 2.12
C THR A 50 -1.28 5.26 1.58
N LEU A 51 0.06 5.25 1.49
CA LEU A 51 0.81 6.40 1.00
C LEU A 51 0.63 6.62 -0.50
N PRO A 52 0.77 5.61 -1.37
CA PRO A 52 0.54 5.77 -2.80
C PRO A 52 -0.84 6.36 -3.11
N SER A 53 -1.91 5.77 -2.56
CA SER A 53 -3.27 6.23 -2.83
C SER A 53 -3.55 7.65 -2.32
N LYS A 54 -3.03 8.01 -1.14
CA LYS A 54 -3.17 9.35 -0.57
C LYS A 54 -2.41 10.38 -1.41
N THR A 55 -1.17 10.08 -1.80
CA THR A 55 -0.34 10.97 -2.61
C THR A 55 -0.94 11.19 -3.99
N LEU A 56 -1.43 10.14 -4.63
CA LEU A 56 -2.14 10.24 -5.91
C LEU A 56 -3.39 11.12 -5.80
N ARG A 57 -4.18 10.96 -4.73
CA ARG A 57 -5.34 11.79 -4.47
C ARG A 57 -4.96 13.28 -4.32
N GLU A 58 -3.96 13.59 -3.51
CA GLU A 58 -3.52 14.98 -3.31
C GLU A 58 -2.97 15.59 -4.61
N THR A 59 -2.20 14.82 -5.38
CA THR A 59 -1.71 15.24 -6.69
C THR A 59 -2.86 15.51 -7.67
N ALA A 60 -3.85 14.62 -7.73
CA ALA A 60 -5.03 14.79 -8.57
C ALA A 60 -5.85 16.03 -8.17
N LEU A 61 -6.03 16.30 -6.87
CA LEU A 61 -6.69 17.49 -6.37
C LEU A 61 -5.93 18.76 -6.73
N ALA A 62 -4.60 18.76 -6.61
CA ALA A 62 -3.76 19.88 -7.00
C ALA A 62 -3.85 20.16 -8.51
N LEU A 63 -3.71 19.12 -9.34
CA LEU A 63 -3.79 19.23 -10.81
C LEU A 63 -5.19 19.64 -11.29
N SER A 64 -6.26 19.25 -10.61
CA SER A 64 -7.63 19.64 -10.95
C SER A 64 -7.97 21.09 -10.61
N GLY A 65 -7.10 21.80 -9.90
CA GLY A 65 -7.37 23.14 -9.38
C GLY A 65 -8.50 23.19 -8.31
N TYR A 66 -8.85 22.06 -7.71
CA TYR A 66 -9.93 21.98 -6.72
C TYR A 66 -9.77 22.96 -5.57
N HIS A 67 -8.57 23.04 -5.01
CA HIS A 67 -8.28 23.96 -3.89
C HIS A 67 -8.29 25.43 -4.32
N SER A 68 -7.91 25.74 -5.57
CA SER A 68 -7.91 27.11 -6.06
C SER A 68 -9.31 27.62 -6.41
N ARG A 69 -10.23 26.74 -6.78
CA ARG A 69 -11.64 27.13 -7.03
C ARG A 69 -12.38 27.61 -5.77
N GLN A 70 -11.88 27.29 -4.60
CA GLN A 70 -12.42 27.80 -3.33
C GLN A 70 -11.93 29.23 -3.02
N LEU A 71 -10.91 29.72 -3.72
CA LEU A 71 -10.44 31.08 -3.61
C LEU A 71 -11.22 31.91 -4.65
N HIS A 72 -12.10 32.79 -4.18
CA HIS A 72 -12.92 33.64 -5.06
C HIS A 72 -12.04 34.40 -6.06
N GLY A 73 -12.29 34.21 -7.36
CA GLY A 73 -11.62 34.93 -8.43
C GLY A 73 -10.27 34.42 -8.88
N VAL A 74 -9.79 33.29 -8.34
CA VAL A 74 -8.51 32.69 -8.74
C VAL A 74 -8.75 31.33 -9.37
N ASP A 75 -8.52 31.21 -10.69
CA ASP A 75 -8.50 29.93 -11.40
C ASP A 75 -7.03 29.53 -11.70
N LEU A 76 -6.51 28.62 -10.89
CA LEU A 76 -5.17 28.04 -11.02
C LEU A 76 -5.23 26.64 -11.65
N SER A 77 -6.34 26.25 -12.25
CA SER A 77 -6.43 24.95 -12.92
C SER A 77 -5.44 24.88 -14.09
N LEU A 78 -4.66 23.80 -14.13
CA LEU A 78 -3.83 23.52 -15.27
C LEU A 78 -4.72 23.23 -16.48
N ARG A 79 -4.58 24.05 -17.53
CA ARG A 79 -5.39 23.91 -18.77
C ARG A 79 -4.90 22.79 -19.67
N ARG A 80 -3.87 22.04 -19.28
CA ARG A 80 -3.34 20.90 -20.02
C ARG A 80 -3.69 19.58 -19.36
N GLU A 81 -3.81 18.53 -20.15
CA GLU A 81 -3.93 17.17 -19.65
C GLU A 81 -2.64 16.79 -18.92
N ALA A 82 -2.76 16.37 -17.64
CA ALA A 82 -1.63 15.85 -16.90
C ALA A 82 -1.25 14.48 -17.45
N THR A 83 0.04 14.27 -17.65
CA THR A 83 0.57 12.95 -18.03
C THR A 83 0.59 12.01 -16.85
N VAL A 84 0.49 10.70 -17.11
CA VAL A 84 0.65 9.66 -16.06
C VAL A 84 1.98 9.82 -15.33
N SER A 85 3.04 10.18 -16.06
CA SER A 85 4.36 10.42 -15.47
C SER A 85 4.35 11.54 -14.43
N GLU A 86 3.64 12.64 -14.70
CA GLU A 86 3.50 13.75 -13.76
C GLU A 86 2.65 13.37 -12.53
N LEU A 87 1.56 12.62 -12.76
CA LEU A 87 0.70 12.12 -11.69
C LEU A 87 1.47 11.20 -10.73
N LEU A 88 2.27 10.28 -11.27
CA LEU A 88 3.00 9.28 -10.50
C LEU A 88 4.36 9.79 -9.98
N HIS A 89 4.88 10.92 -10.48
CA HIS A 89 6.19 11.41 -10.08
C HIS A 89 6.27 11.70 -8.57
N HIS A 90 5.29 12.43 -8.05
CA HIS A 90 5.26 12.78 -6.63
C HIS A 90 5.10 11.54 -5.74
N GLU A 91 4.26 10.59 -6.14
CA GLU A 91 4.07 9.31 -5.44
C GLU A 91 5.40 8.56 -5.33
N ARG A 92 6.15 8.43 -6.43
CA ARG A 92 7.45 7.75 -6.45
C ARG A 92 8.47 8.42 -5.52
N MET A 93 8.52 9.74 -5.51
CA MET A 93 9.43 10.48 -4.63
C MET A 93 9.09 10.28 -3.15
N VAL A 94 7.81 10.33 -2.79
CA VAL A 94 7.35 10.08 -1.42
C VAL A 94 7.70 8.65 -0.99
N LYS A 95 7.45 7.67 -1.83
CA LYS A 95 7.75 6.25 -1.59
C LYS A 95 9.24 6.04 -1.28
N VAL A 96 10.13 6.57 -2.12
CA VAL A 96 11.59 6.47 -1.92
C VAL A 96 12.02 7.14 -0.61
N THR A 97 11.48 8.33 -0.32
CA THR A 97 11.81 9.07 0.90
C THR A 97 11.39 8.31 2.15
N GLU A 98 10.17 7.77 2.18
CA GLU A 98 9.66 7.00 3.32
C GLU A 98 10.41 5.68 3.53
N GLN A 99 10.81 5.01 2.45
CA GLN A 99 11.64 3.81 2.53
C GLN A 99 13.02 4.13 3.14
N ALA A 100 13.65 5.21 2.69
CA ALA A 100 14.93 5.65 3.24
C ALA A 100 14.83 6.00 4.73
N GLN A 101 13.82 6.78 5.12
CA GLN A 101 13.57 7.13 6.53
C GLN A 101 13.35 5.88 7.41
N MET A 102 12.69 4.86 6.87
CA MET A 102 12.49 3.61 7.60
C MET A 102 13.81 2.87 7.83
N VAL A 103 14.67 2.80 6.82
CA VAL A 103 16.00 2.17 6.92
C VAL A 103 16.85 2.92 7.95
N ASP A 104 16.88 4.26 7.87
CA ASP A 104 17.62 5.11 8.80
C ASP A 104 17.15 4.95 10.24
N LEU A 105 15.82 4.90 10.44
CA LEU A 105 15.22 4.70 11.76
C LEU A 105 15.62 3.35 12.37
N LEU A 106 15.51 2.27 11.61
CA LEU A 106 15.89 0.93 12.07
C LEU A 106 17.41 0.87 12.35
N GLY A 107 18.22 1.52 11.53
CA GLY A 107 19.66 1.65 11.72
C GLY A 107 20.01 2.42 13.00
N HIS A 108 19.29 3.53 13.27
CA HIS A 108 19.46 4.31 14.50
C HIS A 108 19.23 3.46 15.77
N PHE A 109 18.20 2.63 15.77
CA PHE A 109 17.89 1.71 16.87
C PHE A 109 18.65 0.38 16.80
N LYS A 110 19.58 0.23 15.84
CA LYS A 110 20.38 -1.00 15.65
C LYS A 110 19.52 -2.26 15.51
N VAL A 111 18.36 -2.14 14.88
CA VAL A 111 17.47 -3.27 14.58
C VAL A 111 17.88 -3.89 13.25
N PRO A 112 18.50 -5.08 13.23
CA PRO A 112 18.85 -5.73 11.97
C PRO A 112 17.61 -6.19 11.22
N VAL A 113 17.65 -6.04 9.89
CA VAL A 113 16.66 -6.59 8.98
C VAL A 113 17.25 -7.79 8.26
N VAL A 114 16.61 -8.94 8.42
CA VAL A 114 16.99 -10.20 7.77
C VAL A 114 16.01 -10.46 6.62
N HIS A 115 16.50 -10.40 5.39
CA HIS A 115 15.67 -10.65 4.21
C HIS A 115 15.47 -12.13 3.95
N GLY A 116 14.22 -12.55 3.83
CA GLY A 116 13.82 -13.92 3.50
C GLY A 116 12.42 -14.27 3.97
N GLU A 117 11.93 -15.41 3.54
CA GLU A 117 10.64 -15.95 3.94
C GLU A 117 10.73 -16.66 5.29
N ALA A 118 9.92 -16.21 6.24
CA ALA A 118 9.88 -16.73 7.59
C ALA A 118 8.91 -17.90 7.72
N SER A 119 9.32 -18.95 8.44
CA SER A 119 8.46 -20.06 8.84
C SER A 119 8.77 -20.48 10.27
N PHE A 120 7.76 -20.90 11.03
CA PHE A 120 7.97 -21.41 12.38
C PHE A 120 8.58 -22.80 12.35
N VAL A 121 9.62 -23.03 13.16
CA VAL A 121 10.14 -24.36 13.48
C VAL A 121 9.50 -24.87 14.77
N ASP A 122 9.43 -24.00 15.75
CA ASP A 122 8.74 -24.19 17.03
C ASP A 122 8.24 -22.84 17.57
N ALA A 123 7.74 -22.80 18.81
CA ALA A 123 7.17 -21.60 19.42
C ALA A 123 8.15 -20.41 19.55
N ASN A 124 9.45 -20.69 19.60
CA ASN A 124 10.51 -19.71 19.84
C ASN A 124 11.52 -19.60 18.70
N THR A 125 11.40 -20.45 17.67
CA THR A 125 12.37 -20.55 16.58
C THR A 125 11.73 -20.29 15.23
N VAL A 126 12.29 -19.33 14.51
CA VAL A 126 11.90 -18.97 13.13
C VAL A 126 13.01 -19.38 12.18
N ARG A 127 12.66 -20.12 11.14
CA ARG A 127 13.50 -20.40 9.97
C ARG A 127 13.26 -19.32 8.93
N ILE A 128 14.35 -18.78 8.40
CA ILE A 128 14.35 -17.80 7.32
C ILE A 128 15.00 -18.44 6.11
N LYS A 129 14.24 -18.55 5.02
CA LYS A 129 14.73 -19.03 3.72
C LYS A 129 15.06 -17.82 2.85
N HIS A 130 16.33 -17.66 2.50
CA HIS A 130 16.78 -16.57 1.65
C HIS A 130 16.43 -16.86 0.18
N GLU A 131 16.06 -15.84 -0.56
CA GLU A 131 15.70 -15.95 -1.98
C GLU A 131 16.84 -16.52 -2.83
N LYS A 132 18.09 -16.17 -2.54
CA LYS A 132 19.30 -16.66 -3.22
C LYS A 132 19.77 -18.03 -2.73
N GLY A 133 18.99 -18.71 -1.92
CA GLY A 133 19.30 -19.97 -1.27
C GLY A 133 20.02 -19.80 0.07
N GLY A 134 19.99 -20.86 0.87
CA GLY A 134 20.45 -20.86 2.26
C GLY A 134 19.32 -20.60 3.25
N GLU A 135 19.53 -21.09 4.44
CA GLU A 135 18.61 -20.95 5.57
C GLU A 135 19.33 -20.37 6.78
N ARG A 136 18.63 -19.57 7.55
CA ARG A 136 19.09 -19.02 8.84
C ARG A 136 18.02 -19.29 9.89
N LEU A 137 18.45 -19.60 11.10
CA LEU A 137 17.53 -19.76 12.24
C LEU A 137 17.70 -18.57 13.19
N LEU A 138 16.60 -18.01 13.62
CA LEU A 138 16.53 -17.03 14.70
C LEU A 138 15.72 -17.62 15.85
N THR A 139 16.20 -17.42 17.07
CA THR A 139 15.44 -17.77 18.27
C THR A 139 15.08 -16.50 19.04
N ALA A 140 13.89 -16.48 19.64
CA ALA A 140 13.44 -15.35 20.43
C ALA A 140 12.55 -15.79 21.59
N ASP A 141 12.54 -14.98 22.65
CA ASP A 141 11.61 -15.18 23.76
C ASP A 141 10.17 -14.86 23.33
N PHE A 142 10.00 -13.87 22.40
CA PHE A 142 8.73 -13.48 21.82
C PHE A 142 8.85 -13.33 20.30
N ILE A 143 7.79 -13.75 19.58
CA ILE A 143 7.69 -13.55 18.14
C ILE A 143 6.44 -12.72 17.84
N VAL A 144 6.64 -11.59 17.14
CA VAL A 144 5.54 -10.70 16.70
C VAL A 144 5.25 -10.96 15.23
N VAL A 145 4.02 -11.38 14.92
CA VAL A 145 3.56 -11.61 13.56
C VAL A 145 2.92 -10.33 13.02
N ALA A 146 3.60 -9.64 12.11
CA ALA A 146 3.20 -8.38 11.50
C ALA A 146 3.20 -8.45 9.96
N ILE A 147 2.69 -9.56 9.42
CA ILE A 147 2.76 -9.92 7.99
C ILE A 147 1.85 -9.11 7.08
N GLY A 148 0.97 -8.25 7.65
CA GLY A 148 0.08 -7.39 6.89
C GLY A 148 -1.06 -8.14 6.19
N SER A 149 -1.53 -7.55 5.11
CA SER A 149 -2.62 -8.06 4.27
C SER A 149 -2.37 -7.75 2.80
N ALA A 150 -3.03 -8.48 1.92
CA ALA A 150 -3.01 -8.25 0.49
C ALA A 150 -4.45 -8.25 -0.06
N PRO A 151 -4.71 -7.61 -1.21
CA PRO A 151 -6.00 -7.67 -1.87
C PRO A 151 -6.40 -9.12 -2.18
N VAL A 152 -7.67 -9.43 -1.95
CA VAL A 152 -8.23 -10.73 -2.36
C VAL A 152 -8.55 -10.67 -3.84
N ARG A 153 -8.09 -11.67 -4.60
CA ARG A 153 -8.38 -11.85 -6.03
C ARG A 153 -9.41 -12.96 -6.22
N PRO A 154 -10.71 -12.66 -6.23
CA PRO A 154 -11.73 -13.67 -6.47
C PRO A 154 -11.55 -14.30 -7.87
N PRO A 155 -11.68 -15.63 -8.01
CA PRO A 155 -11.47 -16.32 -9.30
C PRO A 155 -12.51 -15.94 -10.38
N LEU A 156 -13.59 -15.27 -9.96
CA LEU A 156 -14.62 -14.75 -10.88
C LEU A 156 -14.07 -13.65 -11.82
N TYR A 157 -13.03 -12.92 -11.40
CA TYR A 157 -12.48 -11.80 -12.15
C TYR A 157 -11.13 -12.17 -12.77
N PRO A 158 -10.93 -11.98 -14.07
CA PRO A 158 -9.70 -12.30 -14.76
C PRO A 158 -8.67 -11.16 -14.56
N PHE A 159 -7.95 -11.17 -13.43
CA PHE A 159 -6.87 -10.20 -13.18
C PHE A 159 -5.76 -10.39 -14.21
N ASP A 160 -5.54 -9.39 -15.05
CA ASP A 160 -4.62 -9.43 -16.21
C ASP A 160 -3.53 -8.35 -16.15
N GLN A 161 -3.47 -7.58 -15.08
CA GLN A 161 -2.54 -6.47 -14.86
C GLN A 161 -2.63 -5.35 -15.95
N ALA A 162 -3.64 -5.37 -16.77
CA ALA A 162 -3.84 -4.42 -17.86
C ALA A 162 -5.20 -3.74 -17.80
N ARG A 163 -6.28 -4.53 -17.69
CA ARG A 163 -7.67 -4.04 -17.72
C ARG A 163 -8.41 -4.33 -16.43
N VAL A 164 -8.11 -5.47 -15.80
CA VAL A 164 -8.69 -5.87 -14.52
C VAL A 164 -7.58 -5.84 -13.48
N LEU A 165 -7.64 -4.81 -12.65
CA LEU A 165 -6.62 -4.46 -11.67
C LEU A 165 -7.19 -4.53 -10.27
N ASP A 166 -6.36 -4.90 -9.31
CA ASP A 166 -6.68 -4.71 -7.89
C ASP A 166 -6.17 -3.34 -7.37
N SER A 167 -6.36 -3.09 -6.09
CA SER A 167 -5.96 -1.82 -5.46
C SER A 167 -4.45 -1.60 -5.43
N ASP A 168 -3.64 -2.64 -5.49
CA ASP A 168 -2.19 -2.55 -5.47
C ASP A 168 -1.64 -2.30 -6.89
N GLU A 169 -2.27 -2.89 -7.90
CA GLU A 169 -1.85 -2.74 -9.30
C GLU A 169 -2.23 -1.38 -9.90
N ILE A 170 -3.35 -0.78 -9.45
CA ILE A 170 -3.84 0.47 -10.02
C ILE A 170 -2.87 1.64 -9.80
N VAL A 171 -2.04 1.62 -8.76
CA VAL A 171 -1.04 2.66 -8.48
C VAL A 171 0.17 2.58 -9.42
N GLU A 172 0.32 1.50 -10.16
CA GLU A 172 1.41 1.27 -11.11
C GLU A 172 0.96 1.35 -12.59
N MET A 173 -0.28 1.82 -12.84
CA MET A 173 -0.81 1.92 -14.20
C MET A 173 0.11 2.70 -15.15
N ALA A 174 0.31 2.17 -16.36
CA ALA A 174 1.09 2.85 -17.39
C ALA A 174 0.31 3.99 -18.08
N THR A 175 -1.03 3.92 -18.10
CA THR A 175 -1.92 4.88 -18.79
C THR A 175 -3.15 5.18 -17.95
N VAL A 176 -3.60 6.44 -17.95
CA VAL A 176 -4.90 6.80 -17.35
C VAL A 176 -6.02 6.37 -18.29
N PRO A 177 -6.96 5.53 -17.86
CA PRO A 177 -8.07 5.10 -18.69
C PRO A 177 -9.07 6.24 -18.93
N LYS A 178 -9.72 6.25 -20.08
CA LYS A 178 -10.81 7.21 -20.40
C LYS A 178 -12.08 6.93 -19.57
N SER A 179 -12.27 5.70 -19.16
CA SER A 179 -13.39 5.27 -18.31
C SER A 179 -12.91 4.17 -17.37
N LEU A 180 -13.45 4.13 -16.15
CA LEU A 180 -13.11 3.15 -15.12
C LEU A 180 -14.40 2.62 -14.49
N ALA A 181 -14.53 1.29 -14.42
CA ALA A 181 -15.54 0.63 -13.61
C ALA A 181 -14.91 0.14 -12.30
N VAL A 182 -15.51 0.47 -11.17
CA VAL A 182 -15.03 0.05 -9.84
C VAL A 182 -16.01 -0.91 -9.22
N ILE A 183 -15.55 -2.10 -8.87
CA ILE A 183 -16.36 -3.16 -8.27
C ILE A 183 -16.07 -3.24 -6.78
N GLY A 184 -17.08 -2.94 -5.97
CA GLY A 184 -16.97 -2.93 -4.52
C GLY A 184 -17.45 -1.61 -3.93
N ALA A 185 -17.61 -1.58 -2.60
CA ALA A 185 -18.03 -0.39 -1.85
C ALA A 185 -17.25 -0.25 -0.52
N GLY A 186 -16.07 -0.86 -0.43
CA GLY A 186 -15.19 -0.76 0.73
C GLY A 186 -14.32 0.50 0.72
N VAL A 187 -13.50 0.67 1.73
CA VAL A 187 -12.62 1.85 1.91
C VAL A 187 -11.65 2.04 0.72
N ALA A 188 -11.13 0.94 0.16
CA ALA A 188 -10.23 0.99 -1.00
C ALA A 188 -10.85 1.63 -2.24
N VAL A 189 -12.17 1.50 -2.43
CA VAL A 189 -12.91 2.11 -3.54
C VAL A 189 -12.87 3.63 -3.49
N GLY A 190 -13.06 4.22 -2.30
CA GLY A 190 -12.99 5.66 -2.12
C GLY A 190 -11.61 6.24 -2.47
N ALA A 191 -10.54 5.54 -2.15
CA ALA A 191 -9.18 5.93 -2.51
C ALA A 191 -8.94 5.88 -4.02
N ALA A 192 -9.33 4.78 -4.68
CA ALA A 192 -9.17 4.62 -6.12
C ALA A 192 -9.99 5.68 -6.90
N THR A 193 -11.23 5.92 -6.51
CA THR A 193 -12.10 6.88 -7.21
C THR A 193 -11.68 8.32 -7.02
N SER A 194 -11.13 8.70 -5.87
CA SER A 194 -10.70 10.07 -5.60
C SER A 194 -9.39 10.46 -6.27
N GLY A 195 -8.47 9.49 -6.48
CA GLY A 195 -7.18 9.73 -7.12
C GLY A 195 -7.23 9.87 -8.65
N TYR A 196 -8.22 9.26 -9.28
CA TYR A 196 -8.32 9.18 -10.74
C TYR A 196 -9.47 10.04 -11.33
N ARG A 197 -9.73 11.22 -10.80
CA ARG A 197 -10.72 12.15 -11.33
C ARG A 197 -10.09 13.28 -12.19
N PRO A 198 -9.59 13.00 -13.40
CA PRO A 198 -9.38 14.04 -14.40
C PRO A 198 -10.76 14.38 -14.99
N ALA A 199 -10.92 15.59 -15.45
CA ALA A 199 -12.19 16.16 -15.94
C ALA A 199 -12.83 15.43 -17.16
N ALA A 200 -12.30 14.31 -17.61
CA ALA A 200 -12.72 13.57 -18.79
C ALA A 200 -13.03 12.06 -18.56
N CYS A 201 -13.06 11.58 -17.30
CA CYS A 201 -13.31 10.16 -17.07
C CYS A 201 -14.77 9.92 -16.64
N ASN A 202 -15.52 9.10 -17.39
CA ASN A 202 -16.85 8.63 -17.01
C ASN A 202 -16.70 7.47 -16.02
N TRP A 203 -17.27 7.63 -14.82
CA TRP A 203 -17.20 6.64 -13.75
C TRP A 203 -18.46 5.77 -13.72
N VAL A 204 -18.26 4.47 -13.65
CA VAL A 204 -19.33 3.51 -13.30
C VAL A 204 -18.93 2.83 -12.02
N THR A 205 -19.62 3.15 -10.92
CA THR A 205 -19.44 2.46 -9.63
C THR A 205 -20.51 1.40 -9.51
N THR A 206 -20.10 0.14 -9.47
CA THR A 206 -21.00 -0.98 -9.22
C THR A 206 -20.90 -1.35 -7.73
N MET A 207 -21.96 -1.06 -6.98
CA MET A 207 -22.07 -1.48 -5.58
C MET A 207 -22.59 -2.94 -5.53
N ALA A 208 -21.73 -3.88 -5.15
CA ALA A 208 -22.16 -5.22 -4.77
C ALA A 208 -22.57 -5.19 -3.29
N GLY A 209 -23.86 -5.09 -3.02
CA GLY A 209 -24.40 -5.23 -1.65
C GLY A 209 -24.22 -6.65 -1.11
N ARG A 210 -24.01 -6.77 0.20
CA ARG A 210 -24.03 -8.04 0.95
C ARG A 210 -25.47 -8.58 1.07
N THR A 211 -26.10 -8.91 -0.03
CA THR A 211 -27.33 -9.69 0.00
C THR A 211 -27.18 -10.85 -0.98
N GLY A 212 -27.43 -12.06 -0.50
CA GLY A 212 -27.18 -13.32 -1.20
C GLY A 212 -27.98 -13.56 -2.50
N SER A 213 -28.14 -12.54 -3.31
CA SER A 213 -28.67 -12.61 -4.67
C SER A 213 -27.69 -11.85 -5.60
N HIS A 214 -27.22 -12.53 -6.63
CA HIS A 214 -26.35 -12.02 -7.69
C HIS A 214 -27.09 -11.01 -8.59
N SER A 215 -27.43 -9.83 -8.07
CA SER A 215 -27.90 -8.73 -8.89
C SER A 215 -26.86 -7.60 -8.89
N LEU A 216 -26.20 -7.41 -10.00
CA LEU A 216 -25.39 -6.24 -10.31
C LEU A 216 -26.36 -5.06 -10.54
N SER A 217 -26.49 -4.18 -9.54
CA SER A 217 -27.14 -2.89 -9.75
C SER A 217 -26.11 -1.87 -10.20
N THR A 218 -26.19 -1.45 -11.44
CA THR A 218 -25.38 -0.37 -12.01
C THR A 218 -25.98 0.97 -11.58
N CYS A 219 -25.27 1.73 -10.77
CA CYS A 219 -25.63 3.13 -10.51
C CYS A 219 -24.72 4.00 -11.39
N ALA A 220 -25.25 4.55 -12.48
CA ALA A 220 -24.57 5.54 -13.29
C ALA A 220 -24.86 6.92 -12.68
N CYS A 221 -23.84 7.55 -12.10
CA CYS A 221 -23.96 8.93 -11.62
C CYS A 221 -23.28 9.86 -12.62
N SER A 222 -24.07 10.83 -13.13
CA SER A 222 -23.54 11.97 -13.86
C SER A 222 -22.73 12.87 -12.93
N ALA A 223 -21.73 13.56 -13.47
CA ALA A 223 -20.69 14.30 -12.73
C ALA A 223 -21.20 15.41 -11.79
N ASP A 224 -22.49 15.76 -11.82
CA ASP A 224 -23.05 16.93 -11.16
C ASP A 224 -23.73 16.67 -9.79
N GLN A 225 -23.80 15.42 -9.32
CA GLN A 225 -24.59 15.08 -8.11
C GLN A 225 -23.79 14.61 -6.88
N TRP A 226 -22.49 14.81 -6.80
CA TRP A 226 -21.65 14.32 -5.69
C TRP A 226 -21.21 15.39 -4.68
N PHE A 227 -22.08 16.32 -4.33
CA PHE A 227 -21.84 17.23 -3.21
C PHE A 227 -23.00 17.19 -2.20
N HIS A 228 -23.15 16.11 -1.49
CA HIS A 228 -23.78 16.04 -0.17
C HIS A 228 -23.37 14.73 0.51
N VAL A 229 -22.31 14.76 1.28
CA VAL A 229 -22.14 14.29 2.66
C VAL A 229 -20.83 14.87 3.17
#